data_0afb49ac38c1e6dc7d5c2759a403fde7
#
_entry.id   0afb49ac38c1e6dc7d5c2759a403fde7
#
_cell.length_a   1.000
_cell.length_b   1.000
_cell.length_c   1.000
_cell.angle_alpha   90.00
_cell.angle_beta   90.00
_cell.angle_gamma   90.00
#
_symmetry.space_group_name_H-M   'P 1'
#
loop_
_entity.id
_entity.type
_entity.pdbx_description
1 polymer ?
#
loop_
_entity_poly.entity_id
_entity_poly.type
_entity_poly.pdbx_seq_one_letter_code
_entity_poly.pdbx_strand_id
1 'polypeptide(L)'
;MKMENVVDAIQEMALQLRKINEIAYNQYKPIASDLCSRVASLSEVEYTLDRMLDFCGDDAVLGLFKDICRHYFDIYPEMIAYQINSYREIWDAE
;
A
#
# COMPACT_ATOMS: atom_id res chain seq x y z
N MET A 1 -13.42 -34.82 4.18
CA MET A 1 -13.50 -33.37 4.04
C MET A 1 -14.64 -32.96 3.14
N LYS A 2 -15.45 -32.10 3.60
CA LYS A 2 -16.58 -31.63 2.82
C LYS A 2 -16.19 -30.42 2.00
N MET A 3 -16.69 -30.33 0.79
CA MET A 3 -16.46 -29.19 -0.08
C MET A 3 -16.92 -27.89 0.57
N GLU A 4 -18.02 -27.96 1.31
CA GLU A 4 -18.58 -26.81 2.03
C GLU A 4 -17.58 -26.21 3.01
N ASN A 5 -16.83 -27.05 3.72
CA ASN A 5 -15.86 -26.58 4.70
C ASN A 5 -14.71 -25.81 4.04
N VAL A 6 -14.32 -26.23 2.83
CA VAL A 6 -13.28 -25.55 2.08
C VAL A 6 -13.77 -24.17 1.61
N VAL A 7 -15.00 -24.12 1.11
CA VAL A 7 -15.60 -22.87 0.66
C VAL A 7 -15.75 -21.89 1.81
N ASP A 8 -16.22 -22.36 2.97
CA ASP A 8 -16.37 -21.52 4.14
C ASP A 8 -15.02 -20.96 4.60
N ALA A 9 -13.98 -21.79 4.59
CA ALA A 9 -12.64 -21.34 4.98
C ALA A 9 -12.11 -20.27 4.02
N ILE A 10 -12.35 -20.44 2.72
CA ILE A 10 -11.92 -19.46 1.73
C ILE A 10 -12.65 -18.13 1.92
N GLN A 11 -13.96 -18.19 2.15
CA GLN A 11 -14.76 -16.99 2.37
C GLN A 11 -14.31 -16.25 3.63
N GLU A 12 -14.00 -16.97 4.69
CA GLU A 12 -13.53 -16.38 5.93
C GLU A 12 -12.18 -15.72 5.75
N MET A 13 -11.26 -16.36 5.01
CA MET A 13 -9.97 -15.78 4.69
C MET A 13 -10.12 -14.49 3.89
N ALA A 14 -11.05 -14.47 2.93
CA ALA A 14 -11.29 -13.28 2.13
C ALA A 14 -11.82 -12.13 2.98
N LEU A 15 -12.69 -12.42 3.95
CA LEU A 15 -13.22 -11.41 4.86
C LEU A 15 -12.12 -10.86 5.78
N GLN A 16 -11.24 -11.74 6.27
CA GLN A 16 -10.12 -11.32 7.11
C GLN A 16 -9.16 -10.42 6.34
N LEU A 17 -8.87 -10.78 5.09
CA LEU A 17 -7.99 -9.97 4.26
C LEU A 17 -8.59 -8.59 4.01
N ARG A 18 -9.90 -8.53 3.77
CA ARG A 18 -10.58 -7.26 3.58
C ARG A 18 -10.48 -6.38 4.82
N LYS A 19 -10.64 -6.99 6.00
CA LYS A 19 -10.49 -6.25 7.27
C LYS A 19 -9.08 -5.73 7.47
N ILE A 20 -8.08 -6.54 7.15
CA ILE A 20 -6.68 -6.13 7.24
C ILE A 20 -6.42 -4.94 6.34
N ASN A 21 -6.95 -4.96 5.11
CA ASN A 21 -6.78 -3.87 4.17
C ASN A 21 -7.50 -2.60 4.62
N GLU A 22 -8.67 -2.73 5.23
CA GLU A 22 -9.39 -1.59 5.79
C GLU A 22 -8.61 -0.95 6.94
N ILE A 23 -8.06 -1.77 7.82
CA ILE A 23 -7.24 -1.29 8.93
C ILE A 23 -6.01 -0.57 8.39
N ALA A 24 -5.36 -1.16 7.39
CA ALA A 24 -4.18 -0.55 6.77
C ALA A 24 -4.55 0.79 6.14
N TYR A 25 -5.64 0.85 5.39
CA TYR A 25 -6.08 2.10 4.78
C TYR A 25 -6.35 3.17 5.83
N ASN A 26 -7.07 2.82 6.88
CA ASN A 26 -7.41 3.78 7.94
C ASN A 26 -6.17 4.25 8.70
N GLN A 27 -5.16 3.38 8.80
CA GLN A 27 -3.89 3.73 9.44
C GLN A 27 -3.08 4.68 8.55
N TYR A 28 -3.01 4.40 7.25
CA TYR A 28 -2.14 5.14 6.34
C TYR A 28 -2.76 6.41 5.78
N LYS A 29 -4.09 6.53 5.80
CA LYS A 29 -4.75 7.72 5.28
C LYS A 29 -4.28 9.01 5.95
N PRO A 30 -4.28 9.12 7.30
CA PRO A 30 -3.77 10.32 7.93
C PRO A 30 -2.27 10.51 7.72
N ILE A 31 -1.49 9.42 7.65
CA ILE A 31 -0.06 9.51 7.40
C ILE A 31 0.20 10.07 6.00
N ALA A 32 -0.51 9.57 4.99
CA ALA A 32 -0.38 10.07 3.63
C ALA A 32 -0.78 11.54 3.52
N SER A 33 -1.86 11.92 4.19
CA SER A 33 -2.32 13.30 4.21
C SER A 33 -1.27 14.21 4.83
N ASP A 34 -0.66 13.78 5.94
CA ASP A 34 0.40 14.54 6.61
C ASP A 34 1.62 14.68 5.71
N LEU A 35 2.07 13.59 5.10
CA LEU A 35 3.24 13.62 4.22
C LEU A 35 3.02 14.53 3.01
N CYS A 36 1.81 14.56 2.48
CA CYS A 36 1.50 15.40 1.33
C CYS A 36 1.27 16.86 1.69
N SER A 37 1.25 17.20 2.98
CA SER A 37 1.06 18.57 3.43
C SER A 37 2.36 19.28 3.80
N ARG A 38 3.50 18.58 3.75
CA ARG A 38 4.80 19.12 4.13
C ARG A 38 5.89 18.45 3.32
N VAL A 39 7.12 18.86 3.52
CA VAL A 39 8.29 18.23 2.89
C VAL A 39 8.99 17.40 3.96
N ALA A 40 8.71 16.12 3.98
CA ALA A 40 9.34 15.18 4.91
C ALA A 40 10.71 14.75 4.38
N SER A 41 11.54 14.17 5.26
CA SER A 41 12.85 13.67 4.85
C SER A 41 12.71 12.48 3.92
N LEU A 42 13.74 12.22 3.13
CA LEU A 42 13.79 11.05 2.24
C LEU A 42 13.55 9.77 3.04
N SER A 43 14.21 9.64 4.19
CA SER A 43 14.09 8.44 5.02
C SER A 43 12.67 8.22 5.50
N GLU A 44 11.97 9.28 5.90
CA GLU A 44 10.60 9.16 6.38
C GLU A 44 9.67 8.72 5.27
N VAL A 45 9.79 9.33 4.09
CA VAL A 45 8.95 8.98 2.95
C VAL A 45 9.23 7.54 2.50
N GLU A 46 10.52 7.19 2.38
CA GLU A 46 10.92 5.87 1.96
C GLU A 46 10.41 4.79 2.92
N TYR A 47 10.56 5.03 4.21
CA TYR A 47 10.08 4.09 5.24
C TYR A 47 8.58 3.87 5.13
N THR A 48 7.82 4.93 4.96
CA THR A 48 6.36 4.84 4.84
C THR A 48 5.97 4.06 3.59
N LEU A 49 6.58 4.37 2.44
CA LEU A 49 6.26 3.69 1.19
C LEU A 49 6.64 2.21 1.24
N ASP A 50 7.81 1.89 1.82
CA ASP A 50 8.23 0.49 1.96
C ASP A 50 7.20 -0.32 2.73
N ARG A 51 6.65 0.23 3.79
CA ARG A 51 5.66 -0.49 4.60
C ARG A 51 4.31 -0.57 3.91
N MET A 52 3.95 0.42 3.11
CA MET A 52 2.68 0.41 2.38
C MET A 52 2.68 -0.61 1.24
N LEU A 53 3.84 -0.99 0.72
CA LEU A 53 3.93 -1.92 -0.40
C LEU A 53 3.20 -3.23 -0.14
N ASP A 54 3.24 -3.72 1.09
CA ASP A 54 2.58 -4.99 1.45
C ASP A 54 1.06 -4.93 1.27
N PHE A 55 0.48 -3.72 1.26
CA PHE A 55 -0.96 -3.53 1.20
C PHE A 55 -1.42 -2.94 -0.12
N CYS A 56 -0.52 -2.71 -1.08
CA CYS A 56 -0.87 -2.06 -2.34
C CYS A 56 -1.64 -2.95 -3.30
N GLY A 57 -1.88 -4.21 -2.94
CA GLY A 57 -2.83 -5.04 -3.66
C GLY A 57 -4.26 -4.54 -3.48
N ASP A 58 -4.52 -3.77 -2.44
CA ASP A 58 -5.80 -3.11 -2.22
C ASP A 58 -5.82 -1.75 -2.92
N ASP A 59 -6.88 -1.49 -3.70
CA ASP A 59 -6.96 -0.28 -4.51
C ASP A 59 -6.95 0.99 -3.68
N ALA A 60 -7.57 0.98 -2.50
CA ALA A 60 -7.64 2.16 -1.65
C ALA A 60 -6.25 2.52 -1.11
N VAL A 61 -5.51 1.52 -0.63
CA VAL A 61 -4.14 1.74 -0.15
C VAL A 61 -3.24 2.15 -1.31
N LEU A 62 -3.38 1.51 -2.47
CA LEU A 62 -2.63 1.88 -3.67
C LEU A 62 -2.86 3.35 -4.02
N GLY A 63 -4.09 3.84 -3.88
CA GLY A 63 -4.39 5.25 -4.12
C GLY A 63 -3.57 6.18 -3.23
N LEU A 64 -3.45 5.84 -1.94
CA LEU A 64 -2.62 6.62 -1.02
C LEU A 64 -1.15 6.56 -1.40
N PHE A 65 -0.67 5.38 -1.78
CA PHE A 65 0.70 5.19 -2.24
C PHE A 65 0.99 6.09 -3.45
N LYS A 66 0.08 6.11 -4.42
CA LYS A 66 0.22 6.94 -5.60
C LYS A 66 0.25 8.43 -5.26
N ASP A 67 -0.58 8.85 -4.31
CA ASP A 67 -0.62 10.25 -3.90
C ASP A 67 0.72 10.70 -3.32
N ILE A 68 1.31 9.86 -2.46
CA ILE A 68 2.62 10.16 -1.89
C ILE A 68 3.68 10.20 -3.00
N CYS A 69 3.65 9.23 -3.91
CA CYS A 69 4.61 9.18 -5.01
C CYS A 69 4.53 10.44 -5.90
N ARG A 70 3.31 10.88 -6.22
CA ARG A 70 3.12 12.09 -7.03
C ARG A 70 3.67 13.33 -6.32
N HIS A 71 3.40 13.44 -5.03
CA HIS A 71 3.84 14.60 -4.25
C HIS A 71 5.36 14.67 -4.16
N TYR A 72 6.02 13.53 -4.00
CA TYR A 72 7.46 13.49 -3.76
C TYR A 72 8.29 13.21 -5.00
N PHE A 73 7.69 13.00 -6.16
CA PHE A 73 8.43 12.68 -7.38
C PHE A 73 9.42 13.79 -7.73
N ASP A 74 9.02 15.04 -7.60
CA ASP A 74 9.88 16.18 -7.93
C ASP A 74 10.98 16.39 -6.89
N ILE A 75 10.78 15.90 -5.68
CA ILE A 75 11.71 16.12 -4.57
C ILE A 75 12.74 14.99 -4.48
N TYR A 76 12.28 13.75 -4.59
CA TYR A 76 13.12 12.55 -4.47
C TYR A 76 12.86 11.60 -5.65
N PRO A 77 13.20 12.02 -6.88
CA PRO A 77 12.79 11.24 -8.07
C PRO A 77 13.35 9.82 -8.12
N GLU A 78 14.61 9.63 -7.70
CA GLU A 78 15.23 8.30 -7.77
C GLU A 78 14.60 7.35 -6.76
N MET A 79 14.35 7.82 -5.54
CA MET A 79 13.72 7.01 -4.52
C MET A 79 12.29 6.64 -4.93
N ILE A 80 11.54 7.59 -5.46
CA ILE A 80 10.16 7.32 -5.90
C ILE A 80 10.15 6.35 -7.07
N ALA A 81 11.07 6.49 -8.03
CA ALA A 81 11.17 5.55 -9.15
C ALA A 81 11.45 4.13 -8.63
N TYR A 82 12.31 3.99 -7.64
CA TYR A 82 12.59 2.70 -7.01
C TYR A 82 11.33 2.11 -6.39
N GLN A 83 10.55 2.92 -5.69
CA GLN A 83 9.33 2.47 -5.04
C GLN A 83 8.27 2.03 -6.06
N ILE A 84 8.15 2.75 -7.16
CA ILE A 84 7.22 2.39 -8.23
C ILE A 84 7.64 1.06 -8.87
N ASN A 85 8.92 0.87 -9.10
CA ASN A 85 9.41 -0.40 -9.65
C ASN A 85 9.19 -1.54 -8.68
N SER A 86 9.37 -1.32 -7.39
CA SER A 86 9.09 -2.33 -6.36
C SER A 86 7.62 -2.73 -6.38
N TYR A 87 6.73 -1.76 -6.50
CA TYR A 87 5.30 -2.05 -6.62
C TYR A 87 5.02 -2.93 -7.84
N ARG A 88 5.62 -2.59 -8.97
CA ARG A 88 5.41 -3.37 -10.21
C ARG A 88 5.88 -4.80 -10.07
N GLU A 89 7.03 -4.99 -9.43
CA GLU A 89 7.57 -6.34 -9.24
C GLU A 89 6.69 -7.19 -8.34
N ILE A 90 6.08 -6.57 -7.33
CA ILE A 90 5.28 -7.31 -6.34
C ILE A 90 3.87 -7.55 -6.86
N TRP A 91 3.21 -6.53 -7.40
CA TRP A 91 1.78 -6.57 -7.67
C TRP A 91 1.40 -6.56 -9.14
N ASP A 92 2.27 -6.03 -10.00
CA ASP A 92 1.96 -5.82 -11.41
C ASP A 92 2.87 -6.62 -12.32
N ALA A 93 3.62 -7.57 -11.78
CA ALA A 93 4.51 -8.44 -12.56
C ALA A 93 3.69 -9.47 -13.32
N GLU A 94 4.06 -9.71 -14.56
CA GLU A 94 3.42 -10.67 -15.43
C GLU A 94 4.26 -11.93 -15.53
#